data_0b708175130a7c56e609098d20959833
#
_entry.id   0b708175130a7c56e609098d20959833
#
_cell.length_a   1.000
_cell.length_b   1.000
_cell.length_c   1.000
_cell.angle_alpha   90.00
_cell.angle_beta   90.00
_cell.angle_gamma   90.00
#
_symmetry.space_group_name_H-M   'P 1'
#
loop_
_entity.id
_entity.type
_entity.pdbx_description
1 polymer ?
#
loop_
_entity_poly.entity_id
_entity_poly.type
_entity_poly.pdbx_seq_one_letter_code
_entity_poly.pdbx_strand_id
1 'polypeptide(L)'
;MIPFALPIPDAPRPRRAFILHGILGNHTNWRGFARQLSESLPDWQLHLVDLRNHGETGAAPPPHTLAAVADDLNELAASVGAPEVVVGHSFGGKVALEYASRRPPALRQAWVLDATPHAMPHGPGDDHEVASVIRALRAVPQPLARRADVMAELATLGQPPMIQKWMTTNLRRQDDGFVWTFDLDGAEAMLADYFARDLWGPLETTSPDAPAVHIVRAGNSDRWPPHVVDRLAALPASAAGRAHSLPDSGHWVHVDAPGPLRDLLLSHWPTDA
;
A
#
# COMPACT_ATOMS: atom_id res chain seq x y z
N MET A 1 6.32 13.31 2.59
CA MET A 1 5.11 12.50 2.95
C MET A 1 4.54 12.96 4.28
N ILE A 2 3.23 12.86 4.44
CA ILE A 2 2.55 13.21 5.69
C ILE A 2 2.12 11.92 6.39
N PRO A 3 2.62 11.66 7.62
CA PRO A 3 2.19 10.52 8.42
C PRO A 3 1.05 10.91 9.36
N PHE A 4 0.11 9.98 9.55
CA PHE A 4 -0.93 10.07 10.57
C PHE A 4 -0.62 9.03 11.64
N ALA A 5 0.02 9.45 12.72
CA ALA A 5 0.32 8.56 13.83
C ALA A 5 -0.94 8.25 14.64
N LEU A 6 -1.17 6.97 14.93
CA LEU A 6 -2.15 6.59 15.94
C LEU A 6 -1.57 6.93 17.33
N PRO A 7 -2.40 7.46 18.24
CA PRO A 7 -1.95 7.72 19.62
C PRO A 7 -1.38 6.46 20.25
N ILE A 8 -0.22 6.58 20.91
CA ILE A 8 0.33 5.53 21.74
C ILE A 8 0.22 5.95 23.22
N PRO A 9 -0.06 4.99 24.09
CA PRO A 9 0.13 5.21 25.52
C PRO A 9 1.64 5.30 25.82
N ASP A 10 2.04 6.31 26.54
CA ASP A 10 3.28 6.57 27.32
C ASP A 10 4.53 5.67 27.15
N ALA A 11 4.78 5.12 25.97
CA ALA A 11 6.02 4.38 25.70
C ALA A 11 7.18 5.36 25.51
N PRO A 12 8.24 5.33 26.33
CA PRO A 12 9.32 6.33 26.27
C PRO A 12 10.15 6.26 24.98
N ARG A 13 10.12 5.14 24.26
CA ARG A 13 10.73 4.93 22.94
C ARG A 13 9.89 3.95 22.13
N PRO A 14 8.82 4.42 21.48
CA PRO A 14 7.95 3.52 20.73
C PRO A 14 8.68 2.92 19.52
N ARG A 15 8.45 1.64 19.31
CA ARG A 15 8.77 0.96 18.07
C ARG A 15 7.84 1.48 16.96
N ARG A 16 8.27 1.45 15.72
CA ARG A 16 7.50 2.10 14.64
C ARG A 16 7.18 1.14 13.51
N ALA A 17 5.95 1.26 13.02
CA ALA A 17 5.53 0.63 11.77
C ALA A 17 4.93 1.67 10.84
N PHE A 18 5.27 1.60 9.55
CA PHE A 18 4.63 2.38 8.50
C PHE A 18 3.60 1.53 7.76
N ILE A 19 2.41 2.07 7.55
CA ILE A 19 1.32 1.43 6.82
C ILE A 19 1.03 2.24 5.57
N LEU A 20 1.19 1.60 4.40
CA LEU A 20 1.16 2.22 3.09
C LEU A 20 -0.10 1.79 2.33
N HIS A 21 -0.86 2.78 1.85
CA HIS A 21 -2.06 2.52 1.04
C HIS A 21 -1.73 2.11 -0.40
N GLY A 22 -2.72 1.57 -1.11
CA GLY A 22 -2.66 1.28 -2.54
C GLY A 22 -2.75 2.55 -3.40
N ILE A 23 -2.55 2.39 -4.73
CA ILE A 23 -2.73 3.50 -5.67
C ILE A 23 -4.12 4.12 -5.52
N LEU A 24 -4.24 5.43 -5.64
CA LEU A 24 -5.47 6.21 -5.46
C LEU A 24 -6.08 6.11 -4.04
N GLY A 25 -5.35 5.57 -3.07
CA GLY A 25 -5.75 5.50 -1.67
C GLY A 25 -5.24 6.69 -0.85
N ASN A 26 -5.51 6.63 0.45
CA ASN A 26 -4.96 7.53 1.45
C ASN A 26 -4.98 6.87 2.84
N HIS A 27 -4.42 7.53 3.85
CA HIS A 27 -4.33 7.04 5.22
C HIS A 27 -5.67 6.63 5.83
N THR A 28 -6.80 7.23 5.40
CA THR A 28 -8.11 6.93 5.99
C THR A 28 -8.58 5.52 5.68
N ASN A 29 -8.09 4.91 4.60
CA ASN A 29 -8.41 3.55 4.22
C ASN A 29 -7.94 2.52 5.27
N TRP A 30 -6.91 2.88 6.04
CA TRP A 30 -6.29 2.01 7.04
C TRP A 30 -6.75 2.27 8.48
N ARG A 31 -7.44 3.39 8.75
CA ARG A 31 -7.74 3.82 10.12
C ARG A 31 -8.45 2.76 10.98
N GLY A 32 -9.45 2.09 10.41
CA GLY A 32 -10.22 1.07 11.13
C GLY A 32 -9.36 -0.14 11.49
N PHE A 33 -8.64 -0.68 10.50
CA PHE A 33 -7.75 -1.82 10.68
C PHE A 33 -6.58 -1.51 11.62
N ALA A 34 -5.92 -0.39 11.41
CA ALA A 34 -4.77 0.01 12.23
C ALA A 34 -5.14 0.24 13.70
N ARG A 35 -6.36 0.74 14.00
CA ARG A 35 -6.85 0.85 15.37
C ARG A 35 -6.95 -0.54 16.02
N GLN A 36 -7.56 -1.50 15.36
CA GLN A 36 -7.67 -2.87 15.88
C GLN A 36 -6.29 -3.54 16.05
N LEU A 37 -5.36 -3.30 15.13
CA LEU A 37 -4.00 -3.81 15.23
C LEU A 37 -3.25 -3.19 16.41
N SER A 38 -3.40 -1.88 16.64
CA SER A 38 -2.71 -1.15 17.72
C SER A 38 -3.13 -1.59 19.11
N GLU A 39 -4.36 -2.09 19.29
CA GLU A 39 -4.84 -2.64 20.58
C GLU A 39 -3.99 -3.83 21.05
N SER A 40 -3.37 -4.56 20.12
CA SER A 40 -2.48 -5.71 20.40
C SER A 40 -1.00 -5.34 20.37
N LEU A 41 -0.66 -4.09 20.11
CA LEU A 41 0.71 -3.60 19.92
C LEU A 41 0.98 -2.34 20.78
N PRO A 42 0.92 -2.43 22.14
CA PRO A 42 0.96 -1.27 23.01
C PRO A 42 2.27 -0.45 22.93
N ASP A 43 3.38 -1.08 22.50
CA ASP A 43 4.69 -0.43 22.40
C ASP A 43 4.99 0.08 20.98
N TRP A 44 4.01 -0.02 20.08
CA TRP A 44 4.21 0.33 18.67
C TRP A 44 3.44 1.57 18.26
N GLN A 45 4.14 2.48 17.60
CA GLN A 45 3.53 3.59 16.90
C GLN A 45 3.28 3.22 15.45
N LEU A 46 2.00 3.16 15.08
CA LEU A 46 1.59 2.91 13.70
C LEU A 46 1.42 4.26 12.98
N HIS A 47 2.20 4.48 11.93
CA HIS A 47 2.10 5.65 11.07
C HIS A 47 1.39 5.24 9.78
N LEU A 48 0.19 5.78 9.55
CA LEU A 48 -0.54 5.65 8.31
C LEU A 48 -0.05 6.73 7.35
N VAL A 49 0.61 6.35 6.26
CA VAL A 49 1.35 7.28 5.42
C VAL A 49 0.56 7.61 4.16
N ASP A 50 0.32 8.89 3.91
CA ASP A 50 -0.09 9.35 2.58
C ASP A 50 1.13 9.43 1.67
N LEU A 51 1.16 8.59 0.64
CA LEU A 51 2.25 8.54 -0.33
C LEU A 51 2.25 9.81 -1.21
N ARG A 52 3.38 10.11 -1.87
CA ARG A 52 3.43 11.21 -2.86
C ARG A 52 2.28 11.13 -3.85
N ASN A 53 1.80 12.24 -4.33
CA ASN A 53 0.67 12.41 -5.23
C ASN A 53 -0.69 11.96 -4.65
N HIS A 54 -0.78 11.69 -3.33
CA HIS A 54 -2.01 11.20 -2.68
C HIS A 54 -2.29 11.94 -1.37
N GLY A 55 -3.57 11.97 -1.02
CA GLY A 55 -4.07 12.43 0.28
C GLY A 55 -3.59 13.82 0.67
N GLU A 56 -3.16 13.98 1.92
CA GLU A 56 -2.67 15.26 2.44
C GLU A 56 -1.23 15.59 1.96
N THR A 57 -0.48 14.59 1.49
CA THR A 57 0.84 14.82 0.88
C THR A 57 0.69 15.59 -0.43
N GLY A 58 -0.38 15.35 -1.20
CA GLY A 58 -0.66 16.06 -2.44
C GLY A 58 0.35 15.80 -3.56
N ALA A 59 0.34 16.68 -4.56
CA ALA A 59 1.24 16.60 -5.71
C ALA A 59 2.71 16.75 -5.31
N ALA A 60 3.56 15.90 -5.85
CA ALA A 60 5.00 15.91 -5.64
C ALA A 60 5.74 16.12 -6.97
N PRO A 61 6.95 16.67 -6.95
CA PRO A 61 7.75 16.78 -8.17
C PRO A 61 8.20 15.40 -8.68
N PRO A 62 8.44 15.24 -10.02
CA PRO A 62 9.04 14.04 -10.57
C PRO A 62 10.44 13.79 -9.97
N PRO A 63 10.96 12.54 -10.03
CA PRO A 63 10.38 11.41 -10.75
C PRO A 63 9.24 10.72 -9.97
N HIS A 64 8.26 10.18 -10.70
CA HIS A 64 7.14 9.42 -10.14
C HIS A 64 7.42 7.92 -10.23
N THR A 65 8.32 7.42 -9.38
CA THR A 65 8.80 6.03 -9.38
C THR A 65 8.73 5.40 -8.00
N LEU A 66 8.73 4.06 -7.91
CA LEU A 66 8.83 3.34 -6.63
C LEU A 66 10.09 3.75 -5.86
N ALA A 67 11.20 3.97 -6.58
CA ALA A 67 12.45 4.44 -5.99
C ALA A 67 12.27 5.80 -5.30
N ALA A 68 11.61 6.76 -5.96
CA ALA A 68 11.34 8.07 -5.37
C ALA A 68 10.38 7.99 -4.16
N VAL A 69 9.40 7.08 -4.19
CA VAL A 69 8.54 6.82 -3.02
C VAL A 69 9.35 6.27 -1.84
N ALA A 70 10.30 5.37 -2.11
CA ALA A 70 11.18 4.83 -1.06
C ALA A 70 12.16 5.88 -0.52
N ASP A 71 12.60 6.85 -1.34
CA ASP A 71 13.37 8.01 -0.87
C ASP A 71 12.54 8.88 0.08
N ASP A 72 11.28 9.17 -0.26
CA ASP A 72 10.35 9.88 0.62
C ASP A 72 10.14 9.14 1.96
N LEU A 73 10.10 7.79 1.95
CA LEU A 73 10.02 7.01 3.19
C LEU A 73 11.28 7.15 4.05
N ASN A 74 12.47 7.27 3.44
CA ASN A 74 13.71 7.55 4.19
C ASN A 74 13.68 8.95 4.82
N GLU A 75 13.19 9.96 4.10
CA GLU A 75 13.01 11.32 4.64
C GLU A 75 12.00 11.33 5.80
N LEU A 76 10.89 10.62 5.64
CA LEU A 76 9.92 10.44 6.71
C LEU A 76 10.55 9.76 7.92
N ALA A 77 11.28 8.65 7.72
CA ALA A 77 11.99 7.94 8.78
C ALA A 77 12.97 8.84 9.54
N ALA A 78 13.65 9.75 8.84
CA ALA A 78 14.54 10.73 9.47
C ALA A 78 13.77 11.72 10.37
N SER A 79 12.52 12.03 10.05
CA SER A 79 11.72 13.01 10.78
C SER A 79 10.96 12.41 11.97
N VAL A 80 10.40 11.19 11.82
CA VAL A 80 9.55 10.57 12.85
C VAL A 80 10.20 9.35 13.51
N GLY A 81 11.36 8.93 13.05
CA GLY A 81 12.08 7.74 13.46
C GLY A 81 11.88 6.57 12.49
N ALA A 82 12.93 5.75 12.33
CA ALA A 82 12.96 4.65 11.37
C ALA A 82 11.96 3.54 11.74
N PRO A 83 11.23 3.00 10.74
CA PRO A 83 10.31 1.89 10.99
C PRO A 83 11.08 0.57 11.11
N GLU A 84 10.64 -0.28 12.03
CA GLU A 84 11.06 -1.69 12.11
C GLU A 84 10.18 -2.58 11.23
N VAL A 85 8.96 -2.14 10.94
CA VAL A 85 8.01 -2.86 10.08
C VAL A 85 7.41 -1.88 9.07
N VAL A 86 7.32 -2.33 7.81
CA VAL A 86 6.55 -1.63 6.76
C VAL A 86 5.48 -2.58 6.24
N VAL A 87 4.23 -2.15 6.27
CA VAL A 87 3.08 -2.90 5.73
C VAL A 87 2.52 -2.13 4.56
N GLY A 88 2.49 -2.73 3.39
CA GLY A 88 1.96 -2.08 2.19
C GLY A 88 0.93 -2.94 1.46
N HIS A 89 -0.13 -2.32 0.98
CA HIS A 89 -1.17 -2.96 0.17
C HIS A 89 -1.04 -2.57 -1.29
N SER A 90 -1.15 -3.54 -2.21
CA SER A 90 -1.16 -3.29 -3.64
C SER A 90 0.06 -2.44 -4.06
N PHE A 91 -0.13 -1.23 -4.59
CA PHE A 91 0.95 -0.29 -4.89
C PHE A 91 1.90 -0.09 -3.69
N GLY A 92 1.35 0.19 -2.51
CA GLY A 92 2.13 0.31 -1.27
C GLY A 92 2.89 -0.96 -0.90
N GLY A 93 2.40 -2.13 -1.31
CA GLY A 93 3.11 -3.41 -1.14
C GLY A 93 4.40 -3.46 -1.97
N LYS A 94 4.36 -3.03 -3.22
CA LYS A 94 5.56 -2.96 -4.06
C LYS A 94 6.52 -1.85 -3.61
N VAL A 95 5.98 -0.76 -3.03
CA VAL A 95 6.80 0.25 -2.33
C VAL A 95 7.51 -0.35 -1.12
N ALA A 96 6.85 -1.19 -0.33
CA ALA A 96 7.47 -1.89 0.80
C ALA A 96 8.59 -2.82 0.34
N LEU A 97 8.45 -3.51 -0.81
CA LEU A 97 9.51 -4.29 -1.44
C LEU A 97 10.71 -3.43 -1.88
N GLU A 98 10.44 -2.31 -2.56
CA GLU A 98 11.48 -1.37 -2.98
C GLU A 98 12.22 -0.80 -1.76
N TYR A 99 11.52 -0.47 -0.68
CA TYR A 99 12.13 -0.02 0.56
C TYR A 99 12.99 -1.11 1.21
N ALA A 100 12.48 -2.34 1.29
CA ALA A 100 13.22 -3.49 1.83
C ALA A 100 14.47 -3.84 1.00
N SER A 101 14.45 -3.65 -0.33
CA SER A 101 15.60 -3.88 -1.20
C SER A 101 16.82 -3.03 -0.83
N ARG A 102 16.59 -1.87 -0.22
CA ARG A 102 17.62 -0.93 0.24
C ARG A 102 18.21 -1.29 1.61
N ARG A 103 17.62 -2.30 2.27
CA ARG A 103 18.07 -2.81 3.59
C ARG A 103 18.26 -1.69 4.64
N PRO A 104 17.23 -0.87 4.92
CA PRO A 104 17.37 0.14 5.97
C PRO A 104 17.74 -0.54 7.30
N PRO A 105 18.72 -0.03 8.06
CA PRO A 105 19.28 -0.75 9.22
C PRO A 105 18.27 -1.10 10.31
N ALA A 106 17.20 -0.30 10.46
CA ALA A 106 16.16 -0.56 11.46
C ALA A 106 15.09 -1.54 10.97
N LEU A 107 14.96 -1.75 9.66
CA LEU A 107 13.87 -2.54 9.08
C LEU A 107 14.07 -4.03 9.37
N ARG A 108 13.15 -4.62 10.09
CA ARG A 108 13.11 -6.05 10.41
C ARG A 108 12.18 -6.82 9.49
N GLN A 109 11.06 -6.20 9.10
CA GLN A 109 10.05 -6.86 8.26
C GLN A 109 9.42 -5.91 7.25
N ALA A 110 9.15 -6.44 6.05
CA ALA A 110 8.29 -5.83 5.04
C ALA A 110 7.12 -6.76 4.74
N TRP A 111 5.89 -6.25 4.83
CA TRP A 111 4.66 -6.95 4.52
C TRP A 111 4.06 -6.44 3.23
N VAL A 112 3.83 -7.31 2.29
CA VAL A 112 3.33 -7.03 0.96
C VAL A 112 1.95 -7.68 0.82
N LEU A 113 0.92 -6.86 0.89
CA LEU A 113 -0.46 -7.34 0.88
C LEU A 113 -1.03 -7.26 -0.54
N ASP A 114 -1.25 -8.42 -1.11
CA ASP A 114 -1.81 -8.66 -2.44
C ASP A 114 -1.17 -7.83 -3.58
N ALA A 115 0.16 -7.84 -3.62
CA ALA A 115 0.96 -7.29 -4.71
C ALA A 115 2.06 -8.27 -5.14
N THR A 116 2.22 -8.45 -6.44
CA THR A 116 3.24 -9.35 -6.99
C THR A 116 4.60 -8.65 -7.09
N PRO A 117 5.73 -9.35 -6.84
CA PRO A 117 7.06 -8.81 -7.08
C PRO A 117 7.41 -8.76 -8.58
N HIS A 118 6.62 -9.44 -9.40
CA HIS A 118 6.85 -9.62 -10.83
C HIS A 118 6.66 -8.33 -11.63
N ALA A 119 7.49 -8.15 -12.66
CA ALA A 119 7.32 -7.07 -13.63
C ALA A 119 6.30 -7.42 -14.71
N MET A 120 5.50 -6.44 -15.11
CA MET A 120 4.60 -6.48 -16.25
C MET A 120 4.94 -5.30 -17.17
N PRO A 121 6.05 -5.36 -17.94
CA PRO A 121 6.61 -4.18 -18.63
C PRO A 121 5.70 -3.58 -19.70
N HIS A 122 4.71 -4.33 -20.16
CA HIS A 122 3.68 -3.83 -21.10
C HIS A 122 2.43 -3.32 -20.37
N GLY A 123 2.49 -3.19 -19.02
CA GLY A 123 1.35 -2.84 -18.19
C GLY A 123 0.32 -3.97 -18.11
N PRO A 124 -0.78 -3.72 -17.41
CA PRO A 124 -1.81 -4.73 -17.17
C PRO A 124 -2.81 -4.90 -18.32
N GLY A 125 -2.68 -4.12 -19.40
CA GLY A 125 -3.66 -4.05 -20.49
C GLY A 125 -4.83 -3.10 -20.19
N ASP A 126 -5.55 -2.71 -21.24
CA ASP A 126 -6.64 -1.73 -21.18
C ASP A 126 -7.86 -2.22 -20.40
N ASP A 127 -8.07 -3.54 -20.34
CA ASP A 127 -9.19 -4.17 -19.63
C ASP A 127 -8.94 -4.32 -18.12
N HIS A 128 -7.76 -3.99 -17.65
CA HIS A 128 -7.45 -4.09 -16.24
C HIS A 128 -8.25 -3.08 -15.40
N GLU A 129 -8.74 -3.53 -14.24
CA GLU A 129 -9.56 -2.73 -13.33
C GLU A 129 -8.99 -1.33 -13.08
N VAL A 130 -7.68 -1.24 -12.74
CA VAL A 130 -7.05 0.05 -12.43
C VAL A 130 -7.01 1.00 -13.62
N ALA A 131 -6.81 0.49 -14.85
CA ALA A 131 -6.84 1.32 -16.06
C ALA A 131 -8.27 1.85 -16.32
N SER A 132 -9.29 1.01 -16.10
CA SER A 132 -10.69 1.43 -16.16
C SER A 132 -11.01 2.53 -15.13
N VAL A 133 -10.55 2.36 -13.89
CA VAL A 133 -10.75 3.38 -12.83
C VAL A 133 -10.10 4.70 -13.20
N ILE A 134 -8.84 4.69 -13.66
CA ILE A 134 -8.12 5.92 -14.05
C ILE A 134 -8.84 6.65 -15.19
N ARG A 135 -9.28 5.93 -16.23
CA ARG A 135 -10.07 6.53 -17.32
C ARG A 135 -11.36 7.18 -16.80
N ALA A 136 -12.08 6.50 -15.91
CA ALA A 136 -13.30 7.04 -15.31
C ALA A 136 -13.00 8.30 -14.48
N LEU A 137 -11.95 8.29 -13.65
CA LEU A 137 -11.57 9.45 -12.84
C LEU A 137 -11.20 10.68 -13.68
N ARG A 138 -10.56 10.49 -14.84
CA ARG A 138 -10.27 11.58 -15.78
C ARG A 138 -11.54 12.18 -16.41
N ALA A 139 -12.58 11.36 -16.58
CA ALA A 139 -13.83 11.78 -17.17
C ALA A 139 -14.77 12.49 -16.16
N VAL A 140 -14.56 12.30 -14.84
CA VAL A 140 -15.35 12.99 -13.81
C VAL A 140 -15.05 14.49 -13.84
N PRO A 141 -16.06 15.37 -14.06
CA PRO A 141 -15.85 16.80 -14.07
C PRO A 141 -15.43 17.32 -12.69
N GLN A 142 -14.51 18.28 -12.68
CA GLN A 142 -14.00 18.91 -11.46
C GLN A 142 -14.11 20.44 -11.58
N PRO A 143 -14.44 21.17 -10.51
CA PRO A 143 -14.84 20.67 -9.19
C PRO A 143 -16.28 20.11 -9.19
N LEU A 144 -16.55 19.15 -8.29
CA LEU A 144 -17.90 18.64 -8.04
C LEU A 144 -18.64 19.54 -7.04
N ALA A 145 -19.94 19.80 -7.28
CA ALA A 145 -20.72 20.63 -6.37
C ALA A 145 -20.91 19.99 -4.99
N ARG A 146 -21.11 18.67 -4.96
CA ARG A 146 -21.30 17.90 -3.73
C ARG A 146 -20.42 16.65 -3.76
N ARG A 147 -19.95 16.23 -2.58
CA ARG A 147 -19.19 14.97 -2.42
C ARG A 147 -19.94 13.74 -2.96
N ALA A 148 -21.26 13.70 -2.79
CA ALA A 148 -22.07 12.59 -3.26
C ALA A 148 -22.17 12.49 -4.78
N ASP A 149 -21.95 13.58 -5.52
CA ASP A 149 -22.08 13.59 -6.98
C ASP A 149 -21.03 12.68 -7.64
N VAL A 150 -19.87 12.45 -6.99
CA VAL A 150 -18.85 11.53 -7.50
C VAL A 150 -19.39 10.10 -7.70
N MET A 151 -20.28 9.64 -6.83
CA MET A 151 -20.87 8.30 -6.97
C MET A 151 -21.74 8.20 -8.22
N ALA A 152 -22.56 9.22 -8.50
CA ALA A 152 -23.41 9.28 -9.68
C ALA A 152 -22.56 9.34 -10.97
N GLU A 153 -21.53 10.19 -10.99
CA GLU A 153 -20.62 10.31 -12.14
C GLU A 153 -19.91 8.98 -12.42
N LEU A 154 -19.32 8.36 -11.39
CA LEU A 154 -18.64 7.07 -11.55
C LEU A 154 -19.59 5.93 -11.92
N ALA A 155 -20.85 5.96 -11.46
CA ALA A 155 -21.87 5.00 -11.87
C ALA A 155 -22.18 5.11 -13.37
N THR A 156 -22.32 6.34 -13.92
CA THR A 156 -22.52 6.53 -15.36
C THR A 156 -21.33 6.07 -16.21
N LEU A 157 -20.14 6.07 -15.63
CA LEU A 157 -18.88 5.57 -16.23
C LEU A 157 -18.66 4.10 -16.00
N GLY A 158 -19.67 3.35 -15.50
CA GLY A 158 -19.62 1.90 -15.35
C GLY A 158 -18.80 1.39 -14.17
N GLN A 159 -18.40 2.27 -13.24
CA GLN A 159 -17.61 1.82 -12.08
C GLN A 159 -18.49 1.12 -11.04
N PRO A 160 -18.00 0.01 -10.41
CA PRO A 160 -18.76 -0.75 -9.42
C PRO A 160 -19.01 0.07 -8.13
N PRO A 161 -20.09 -0.23 -7.37
CA PRO A 161 -20.45 0.53 -6.16
C PRO A 161 -19.32 0.67 -5.12
N MET A 162 -18.45 -0.35 -5.01
CA MET A 162 -17.31 -0.31 -4.09
C MET A 162 -16.32 0.80 -4.48
N ILE A 163 -15.98 0.91 -5.76
CA ILE A 163 -15.10 1.97 -6.29
C ILE A 163 -15.76 3.34 -6.13
N GLN A 164 -17.05 3.47 -6.46
CA GLN A 164 -17.80 4.71 -6.26
C GLN A 164 -17.71 5.19 -4.81
N LYS A 165 -17.98 4.32 -3.85
CA LYS A 165 -17.92 4.63 -2.42
C LYS A 165 -16.49 4.97 -1.98
N TRP A 166 -15.51 4.20 -2.40
CA TRP A 166 -14.10 4.44 -2.07
C TRP A 166 -13.63 5.81 -2.55
N MET A 167 -13.98 6.22 -3.76
CA MET A 167 -13.57 7.52 -4.30
C MET A 167 -14.14 8.71 -3.54
N THR A 168 -15.25 8.55 -2.80
CA THR A 168 -15.76 9.63 -1.92
C THR A 168 -14.77 10.00 -0.81
N THR A 169 -13.85 9.10 -0.42
CA THR A 169 -12.83 9.38 0.60
C THR A 169 -11.66 10.20 0.07
N ASN A 170 -11.56 10.35 -1.25
CA ASN A 170 -10.48 11.03 -1.96
C ASN A 170 -10.87 12.44 -2.45
N LEU A 171 -11.81 13.07 -1.77
CA LEU A 171 -12.28 14.41 -2.10
C LEU A 171 -12.00 15.39 -0.97
N ARG A 172 -11.43 16.55 -1.29
CA ARG A 172 -11.31 17.70 -0.41
C ARG A 172 -12.16 18.85 -0.91
N ARG A 173 -12.67 19.66 0.01
CA ARG A 173 -13.40 20.87 -0.32
C ARG A 173 -12.41 21.98 -0.70
N GLN A 174 -12.74 22.68 -1.78
CA GLN A 174 -12.17 23.98 -2.17
C GLN A 174 -13.32 25.00 -2.31
N ASP A 175 -12.99 26.26 -2.60
CA ASP A 175 -13.98 27.35 -2.67
C ASP A 175 -15.13 27.04 -3.64
N ASP A 176 -14.81 26.48 -4.82
CA ASP A 176 -15.77 26.20 -5.90
C ASP A 176 -16.38 24.79 -5.84
N GLY A 177 -16.02 23.95 -4.84
CA GLY A 177 -16.55 22.60 -4.75
C GLY A 177 -15.59 21.57 -4.20
N PHE A 178 -15.73 20.32 -4.66
CA PHE A 178 -14.89 19.20 -4.25
C PHE A 178 -13.96 18.79 -5.39
N VAL A 179 -12.69 18.58 -5.06
CA VAL A 179 -11.65 18.11 -5.98
C VAL A 179 -10.94 16.87 -5.42
N TRP A 180 -10.31 16.11 -6.30
CA TRP A 180 -9.50 14.97 -5.88
C TRP A 180 -8.36 15.37 -4.93
N THR A 181 -8.03 14.50 -3.99
CA THR A 181 -6.86 14.62 -3.11
C THR A 181 -5.61 13.98 -3.68
N PHE A 182 -5.67 13.47 -4.89
CA PHE A 182 -4.54 12.88 -5.59
C PHE A 182 -4.21 13.65 -6.87
N ASP A 183 -2.95 13.62 -7.25
CA ASP A 183 -2.49 14.02 -8.59
C ASP A 183 -2.60 12.79 -9.50
N LEU A 184 -3.56 12.82 -10.43
CA LEU A 184 -3.86 11.66 -11.28
C LEU A 184 -2.73 11.36 -12.28
N ASP A 185 -2.05 12.40 -12.80
CA ASP A 185 -0.94 12.22 -13.73
C ASP A 185 0.27 11.61 -13.03
N GLY A 186 0.59 12.13 -11.84
CA GLY A 186 1.63 11.57 -11.01
C GLY A 186 1.33 10.13 -10.56
N ALA A 187 0.08 9.84 -10.18
CA ALA A 187 -0.34 8.50 -9.78
C ALA A 187 -0.25 7.50 -10.95
N GLU A 188 -0.63 7.90 -12.16
CA GLU A 188 -0.53 7.07 -13.36
C GLU A 188 0.93 6.79 -13.74
N ALA A 189 1.80 7.80 -13.66
CA ALA A 189 3.24 7.61 -13.87
C ALA A 189 3.87 6.67 -12.83
N MET A 190 3.48 6.78 -11.56
CA MET A 190 3.90 5.85 -10.50
C MET A 190 3.43 4.42 -10.78
N LEU A 191 2.22 4.26 -11.31
CA LEU A 191 1.67 2.96 -11.66
C LEU A 191 2.39 2.33 -12.85
N ALA A 192 2.82 3.13 -13.83
CA ALA A 192 3.65 2.65 -14.93
C ALA A 192 4.99 2.07 -14.44
N ASP A 193 5.67 2.77 -13.52
CA ASP A 193 6.91 2.26 -12.90
C ASP A 193 6.62 1.01 -12.05
N TYR A 194 5.51 0.97 -11.30
CA TYR A 194 5.07 -0.21 -10.54
C TYR A 194 5.00 -1.46 -11.41
N PHE A 195 4.41 -1.37 -12.61
CA PHE A 195 4.31 -2.53 -13.50
C PHE A 195 5.64 -2.89 -14.15
N ALA A 196 6.49 -1.92 -14.41
CA ALA A 196 7.79 -2.14 -15.04
C ALA A 196 8.83 -2.79 -14.10
N ARG A 197 8.68 -2.62 -12.78
CA ARG A 197 9.69 -3.05 -11.79
C ARG A 197 9.59 -4.53 -11.44
N ASP A 198 10.72 -5.23 -11.53
CA ASP A 198 10.93 -6.56 -10.95
C ASP A 198 11.60 -6.42 -9.57
N LEU A 199 11.00 -7.03 -8.55
CA LEU A 199 11.44 -6.93 -7.15
C LEU A 199 11.50 -8.31 -6.46
N TRP A 200 11.93 -9.33 -7.18
CA TRP A 200 12.16 -10.66 -6.60
C TRP A 200 13.40 -10.70 -5.68
N GLY A 201 14.40 -9.87 -5.94
CA GLY A 201 15.66 -9.86 -5.19
C GLY A 201 15.50 -9.82 -3.67
N PRO A 202 14.65 -8.94 -3.10
CA PRO A 202 14.38 -8.89 -1.65
C PRO A 202 13.81 -10.19 -1.06
N LEU A 203 13.05 -10.95 -1.85
CA LEU A 203 12.48 -12.23 -1.40
C LEU A 203 13.48 -13.38 -1.50
N GLU A 204 14.30 -13.41 -2.55
CA GLU A 204 15.20 -14.51 -2.88
C GLU A 204 16.54 -14.44 -2.13
N THR A 205 16.87 -13.31 -1.54
CA THR A 205 18.12 -13.16 -0.78
C THR A 205 18.17 -14.10 0.42
N THR A 206 19.35 -14.69 0.66
CA THR A 206 19.63 -15.51 1.83
C THR A 206 20.56 -14.81 2.83
N SER A 207 20.76 -13.49 2.66
CA SER A 207 21.59 -12.72 3.57
C SER A 207 20.96 -12.67 4.97
N PRO A 208 21.70 -12.98 6.04
CA PRO A 208 21.17 -12.97 7.40
C PRO A 208 20.76 -11.58 7.88
N ASP A 209 21.31 -10.52 7.27
CA ASP A 209 21.02 -9.13 7.61
C ASP A 209 19.86 -8.56 6.79
N ALA A 210 19.25 -9.35 5.90
CA ALA A 210 18.10 -8.90 5.13
C ALA A 210 16.83 -8.89 6.00
N PRO A 211 15.97 -7.86 5.84
CA PRO A 211 14.67 -7.88 6.51
C PRO A 211 13.83 -9.06 5.98
N ALA A 212 13.04 -9.69 6.85
CA ALA A 212 12.08 -10.69 6.41
C ALA A 212 11.01 -10.04 5.53
N VAL A 213 10.67 -10.67 4.42
CA VAL A 213 9.66 -10.18 3.47
C VAL A 213 8.47 -11.14 3.45
N HIS A 214 7.33 -10.67 3.93
CA HIS A 214 6.10 -11.45 3.98
C HIS A 214 5.18 -11.05 2.83
N ILE A 215 4.91 -11.98 1.91
CA ILE A 215 3.92 -11.82 0.84
C ILE A 215 2.61 -12.44 1.32
N VAL A 216 1.53 -11.66 1.31
CA VAL A 216 0.18 -12.14 1.61
C VAL A 216 -0.64 -12.12 0.33
N ARG A 217 -0.99 -13.28 -0.17
CA ARG A 217 -1.83 -13.45 -1.35
C ARG A 217 -3.30 -13.55 -0.95
N ALA A 218 -4.16 -12.77 -1.59
CA ALA A 218 -5.60 -12.94 -1.52
C ALA A 218 -6.05 -14.10 -2.41
N GLY A 219 -6.86 -15.02 -1.88
CA GLY A 219 -7.26 -16.23 -2.60
C GLY A 219 -8.17 -15.97 -3.79
N ASN A 220 -9.02 -14.95 -3.70
CA ASN A 220 -9.96 -14.54 -4.75
C ASN A 220 -9.42 -13.39 -5.63
N SER A 221 -8.12 -13.06 -5.53
CA SER A 221 -7.49 -12.03 -6.36
C SER A 221 -7.01 -12.61 -7.69
N ASP A 222 -7.26 -11.88 -8.77
CA ASP A 222 -6.81 -12.21 -10.14
C ASP A 222 -5.38 -11.73 -10.45
N ARG A 223 -4.70 -11.13 -9.46
CA ARG A 223 -3.39 -10.48 -9.65
C ARG A 223 -2.21 -11.46 -9.66
N TRP A 224 -2.45 -12.76 -9.49
CA TRP A 224 -1.43 -13.79 -9.28
C TRP A 224 -1.34 -14.77 -10.44
N PRO A 225 -0.54 -14.51 -11.49
CA PRO A 225 -0.28 -15.48 -12.54
C PRO A 225 0.30 -16.78 -11.95
N PRO A 226 -0.07 -17.96 -12.48
CA PRO A 226 0.39 -19.26 -11.96
C PRO A 226 1.91 -19.35 -11.78
N HIS A 227 2.69 -18.89 -12.75
CA HIS A 227 4.16 -18.92 -12.67
C HIS A 227 4.74 -18.07 -11.54
N VAL A 228 4.06 -17.00 -11.13
CA VAL A 228 4.46 -16.17 -9.97
C VAL A 228 4.17 -16.91 -8.67
N VAL A 229 3.02 -17.59 -8.58
CA VAL A 229 2.67 -18.44 -7.43
C VAL A 229 3.67 -19.59 -7.29
N ASP A 230 4.01 -20.26 -8.39
CA ASP A 230 4.98 -21.36 -8.40
C ASP A 230 6.36 -20.89 -7.95
N ARG A 231 6.82 -19.72 -8.42
CA ARG A 231 8.10 -19.13 -8.00
C ARG A 231 8.12 -18.77 -6.51
N LEU A 232 7.01 -18.24 -5.98
CA LEU A 232 6.89 -18.00 -4.53
C LEU A 232 6.97 -19.30 -3.72
N ALA A 233 6.28 -20.34 -4.17
CA ALA A 233 6.27 -21.64 -3.51
C ALA A 233 7.66 -22.34 -3.55
N ALA A 234 8.47 -22.02 -4.56
CA ALA A 234 9.81 -22.56 -4.74
C ALA A 234 10.89 -21.81 -3.93
N LEU A 235 10.56 -20.76 -3.20
CA LEU A 235 11.54 -20.05 -2.37
C LEU A 235 12.15 -21.00 -1.33
N PRO A 236 13.50 -21.04 -1.20
CA PRO A 236 14.13 -21.88 -0.20
C PRO A 236 13.83 -21.39 1.22
N ALA A 237 13.80 -22.29 2.19
CA ALA A 237 13.54 -21.94 3.59
C ALA A 237 14.53 -20.92 4.16
N SER A 238 15.75 -20.85 3.60
CA SER A 238 16.78 -19.86 3.94
C SER A 238 16.56 -18.47 3.32
N ALA A 239 15.66 -18.33 2.35
CA ALA A 239 15.36 -17.03 1.75
C ALA A 239 14.71 -16.07 2.76
N ALA A 240 14.83 -14.77 2.52
CA ALA A 240 14.14 -13.77 3.33
C ALA A 240 12.61 -13.74 3.09
N GLY A 241 12.16 -14.23 1.94
CA GLY A 241 10.75 -14.27 1.55
C GLY A 241 9.94 -15.34 2.28
N ARG A 242 8.73 -14.99 2.69
CA ARG A 242 7.72 -15.88 3.28
C ARG A 242 6.39 -15.64 2.58
N ALA A 243 5.78 -16.70 2.06
CA ALA A 243 4.49 -16.64 1.39
C ALA A 243 3.35 -17.07 2.32
N HIS A 244 2.30 -16.28 2.34
CA HIS A 244 1.06 -16.52 3.09
C HIS A 244 -0.14 -16.42 2.15
N SER A 245 -1.27 -16.99 2.54
CA SER A 245 -2.52 -16.88 1.80
C SER A 245 -3.69 -16.60 2.74
N LEU A 246 -4.60 -15.72 2.27
CA LEU A 246 -5.92 -15.49 2.85
C LEU A 246 -6.95 -15.98 1.82
N PRO A 247 -7.37 -17.24 1.88
CA PRO A 247 -8.10 -17.91 0.79
C PRO A 247 -9.44 -17.25 0.47
N ASP A 248 -10.13 -16.71 1.48
CA ASP A 248 -11.48 -16.15 1.35
C ASP A 248 -11.51 -14.64 1.10
N SER A 249 -10.34 -14.00 0.92
CA SER A 249 -10.24 -12.56 0.66
C SER A 249 -10.07 -12.23 -0.82
N GLY A 250 -10.64 -11.10 -1.23
CA GLY A 250 -10.32 -10.42 -2.48
C GLY A 250 -9.12 -9.48 -2.32
N HIS A 251 -8.88 -8.65 -3.33
CA HIS A 251 -7.75 -7.71 -3.38
C HIS A 251 -7.63 -6.81 -2.13
N TRP A 252 -8.75 -6.44 -1.53
CA TRP A 252 -8.81 -5.53 -0.38
C TRP A 252 -8.70 -6.29 0.95
N VAL A 253 -7.61 -7.03 1.16
CA VAL A 253 -7.43 -7.98 2.27
C VAL A 253 -7.72 -7.39 3.65
N HIS A 254 -7.43 -6.10 3.86
CA HIS A 254 -7.69 -5.39 5.12
C HIS A 254 -9.17 -5.01 5.31
N VAL A 255 -9.98 -5.12 4.26
CA VAL A 255 -11.43 -4.90 4.26
C VAL A 255 -12.18 -6.24 4.26
N ASP A 256 -11.72 -7.17 3.42
CA ASP A 256 -12.40 -8.45 3.18
C ASP A 256 -12.14 -9.46 4.31
N ALA A 257 -10.93 -9.45 4.88
CA ALA A 257 -10.50 -10.39 5.92
C ALA A 257 -9.71 -9.71 7.05
N PRO A 258 -10.25 -8.66 7.71
CA PRO A 258 -9.50 -7.87 8.69
C PRO A 258 -9.01 -8.68 9.89
N GLY A 259 -9.83 -9.61 10.41
CA GLY A 259 -9.46 -10.49 11.52
C GLY A 259 -8.32 -11.45 11.16
N PRO A 260 -8.49 -12.30 10.12
CA PRO A 260 -7.42 -13.19 9.65
C PRO A 260 -6.13 -12.46 9.28
N LEU A 261 -6.19 -11.28 8.65
CA LEU A 261 -5.01 -10.49 8.35
C LEU A 261 -4.31 -10.00 9.62
N ARG A 262 -5.07 -9.48 10.59
CA ARG A 262 -4.52 -9.03 11.88
C ARG A 262 -3.81 -10.18 12.59
N ASP A 263 -4.45 -11.34 12.68
CA ASP A 263 -3.93 -12.50 13.40
C ASP A 263 -2.67 -13.04 12.70
N LEU A 264 -2.63 -13.01 11.37
CA LEU A 264 -1.45 -13.35 10.60
C LEU A 264 -0.28 -12.38 10.87
N LEU A 265 -0.54 -11.06 10.83
CA LEU A 265 0.47 -10.05 11.15
C LEU A 265 1.04 -10.25 12.55
N LEU A 266 0.16 -10.40 13.56
CA LEU A 266 0.56 -10.56 14.96
C LEU A 266 1.35 -11.85 15.20
N SER A 267 1.02 -12.95 14.53
CA SER A 267 1.74 -14.23 14.69
C SER A 267 3.20 -14.18 14.24
N HIS A 268 3.57 -13.20 13.43
CA HIS A 268 4.93 -13.00 12.92
C HIS A 268 5.53 -11.65 13.34
N TRP A 269 4.76 -10.81 14.05
CA TRP A 269 5.23 -9.47 14.41
C TRP A 269 6.51 -9.53 15.24
N PRO A 270 7.50 -8.64 14.98
CA PRO A 270 8.78 -8.76 15.67
C PRO A 270 8.60 -8.47 17.18
N THR A 271 8.95 -9.45 17.98
CA THR A 271 9.06 -9.31 19.45
C THR A 271 10.44 -8.77 19.81
N ASP A 272 10.57 -8.23 21.01
CA ASP A 272 11.88 -7.95 21.57
C ASP A 272 12.65 -9.27 21.73
N ALA A 273 13.92 -9.29 21.26
CA ALA A 273 14.82 -10.41 21.41
C ALA A 273 15.51 -10.35 22.78
#